data_b2e82339193fefd03954825da7eacdee
#
_entry.id   b2e82339193fefd03954825da7eacdee
#
_cell.length_a   1.000
_cell.length_b   1.000
_cell.length_c   1.000
_cell.angle_alpha   90.00
_cell.angle_beta   90.00
_cell.angle_gamma   90.00
#
_symmetry.space_group_name_H-M   'P 1'
#
loop_
_entity.id
_entity.type
_entity.pdbx_description
1 polymer ?
#
loop_
_entity_poly.entity_id
_entity_poly.type
_entity_poly.pdbx_seq_one_letter_code
_entity_poly.pdbx_strand_id
1 'polypeptide(L)'
;MKWKDSIFAKGYRFLKYCKFKPLCFAALCCSAYYRLCILLVKPAKLHKRWGVQGEESPEEETKEVYRYAYRVSYAVDRICTRTTWESKCLVRALSAQKLLKRKGIQSTLYLGCKMDEGKMVAHAWLRVGKMYVTGGNGEGYAVVDKYCV
;
A
#
# COMPACT_ATOMS: atom_id res chain seq x y z
N MET A 1 -7.91 20.34 -31.37
CA MET A 1 -8.10 19.76 -30.03
C MET A 1 -6.71 19.45 -29.46
N LYS A 2 -6.30 20.17 -28.43
CA LYS A 2 -4.90 20.13 -27.95
C LYS A 2 -4.65 18.81 -27.20
N TRP A 3 -3.91 17.92 -27.79
CA TRP A 3 -3.45 16.62 -27.24
C TRP A 3 -2.66 16.74 -25.90
N LYS A 4 -2.32 17.96 -25.51
CA LYS A 4 -1.53 18.27 -24.30
C LYS A 4 -2.26 18.02 -22.97
N ASP A 5 -3.57 17.88 -22.97
CA ASP A 5 -4.40 17.78 -21.77
C ASP A 5 -5.06 16.40 -21.55
N SER A 6 -4.69 15.42 -22.36
CA SER A 6 -5.15 14.04 -22.17
C SER A 6 -4.64 13.48 -20.84
N ILE A 7 -5.48 12.78 -20.09
CA ILE A 7 -5.15 12.02 -18.88
C ILE A 7 -3.93 11.11 -19.13
N PHE A 8 -3.84 10.52 -20.34
CA PHE A 8 -2.70 9.72 -20.77
C PHE A 8 -1.40 10.51 -20.90
N ALA A 9 -1.45 11.75 -21.42
CA ALA A 9 -0.26 12.60 -21.53
C ALA A 9 0.24 13.06 -20.15
N LYS A 10 -0.66 13.35 -19.21
CA LYS A 10 -0.31 13.66 -17.81
C LYS A 10 0.29 12.44 -17.11
N GLY A 11 -0.27 11.25 -17.31
CA GLY A 11 0.24 9.98 -16.79
C GLY A 11 1.62 9.62 -17.34
N TYR A 12 1.82 9.72 -18.64
CA TYR A 12 3.11 9.46 -19.28
C TYR A 12 4.20 10.43 -18.81
N ARG A 13 3.89 11.73 -18.76
CA ARG A 13 4.82 12.77 -18.28
C ARG A 13 5.18 12.54 -16.82
N PHE A 14 4.22 12.09 -16.00
CA PHE A 14 4.46 11.75 -14.60
C PHE A 14 5.41 10.56 -14.44
N LEU A 15 5.18 9.45 -15.17
CA LEU A 15 6.06 8.28 -15.16
C LEU A 15 7.47 8.60 -15.68
N LYS A 16 7.60 9.54 -16.62
CA LYS A 16 8.90 9.98 -17.14
C LYS A 16 9.80 10.55 -16.03
N TYR A 17 9.23 11.21 -15.04
CA TYR A 17 9.98 11.85 -13.93
C TYR A 17 9.99 11.02 -12.63
N CYS A 18 9.44 9.81 -12.63
CA CYS A 18 9.55 8.91 -11.47
C CYS A 18 10.95 8.34 -11.31
N LYS A 19 11.52 8.45 -10.09
CA LYS A 19 12.88 7.96 -9.79
C LYS A 19 13.02 6.44 -9.99
N PHE A 20 11.96 5.66 -9.71
CA PHE A 20 11.94 4.19 -9.83
C PHE A 20 10.84 3.74 -10.79
N LYS A 21 10.98 4.06 -12.08
CA LYS A 21 9.95 3.86 -13.11
C LYS A 21 9.26 2.48 -13.11
N PRO A 22 9.99 1.34 -13.14
CA PRO A 22 9.33 0.03 -13.16
C PRO A 22 8.54 -0.24 -11.89
N LEU A 23 9.02 0.23 -10.74
CA LEU A 23 8.33 0.06 -9.46
C LEU A 23 7.10 0.97 -9.37
N CYS A 24 7.17 2.19 -9.88
CA CYS A 24 6.02 3.10 -9.98
C CYS A 24 4.94 2.53 -10.91
N PHE A 25 5.32 1.93 -12.04
CA PHE A 25 4.37 1.26 -12.92
C PHE A 25 3.71 0.06 -12.24
N ALA A 26 4.49 -0.76 -11.55
CA ALA A 26 3.96 -1.88 -10.77
C ALA A 26 3.02 -1.41 -9.65
N ALA A 27 3.34 -0.31 -8.95
CA ALA A 27 2.48 0.30 -7.94
C ALA A 27 1.15 0.80 -8.55
N LEU A 28 1.19 1.38 -9.75
CA LEU A 28 -0.01 1.79 -10.48
C LEU A 28 -0.93 0.60 -10.76
N CYS A 29 -0.39 -0.48 -11.32
CA CYS A 29 -1.15 -1.70 -11.59
C CYS A 29 -1.71 -2.33 -10.30
N CYS A 30 -0.92 -2.40 -9.22
CA CYS A 30 -1.37 -2.94 -7.95
C CYS A 30 -2.49 -2.08 -7.33
N SER A 31 -2.37 -0.76 -7.36
CA SER A 31 -3.39 0.13 -6.78
C SER A 31 -4.72 0.03 -7.54
N ALA A 32 -4.69 -0.03 -8.87
CA ALA A 32 -5.88 -0.27 -9.69
C ALA A 32 -6.52 -1.63 -9.38
N TYR A 33 -5.71 -2.69 -9.34
CA TYR A 33 -6.16 -4.03 -9.02
C TYR A 33 -6.84 -4.11 -7.64
N TYR A 34 -6.18 -3.60 -6.58
CA TYR A 34 -6.76 -3.66 -5.24
C TYR A 34 -7.97 -2.75 -5.08
N ARG A 35 -8.03 -1.62 -5.78
CA ARG A 35 -9.23 -0.80 -5.81
C ARG A 35 -10.42 -1.57 -6.39
N LEU A 36 -10.23 -2.26 -7.52
CA LEU A 36 -11.24 -3.12 -8.11
C LEU A 36 -11.63 -4.28 -7.19
N CYS A 37 -10.64 -4.93 -6.56
CA CYS A 37 -10.91 -6.00 -5.61
C CYS A 37 -11.79 -5.53 -4.43
N ILE A 38 -11.51 -4.37 -3.86
CA ILE A 38 -12.29 -3.81 -2.75
C ILE A 38 -13.73 -3.48 -3.17
N LEU A 39 -13.94 -3.06 -4.43
CA LEU A 39 -15.26 -2.73 -4.95
C LEU A 39 -16.08 -3.97 -5.33
N LEU A 40 -15.44 -5.02 -5.85
CA LEU A 40 -16.12 -6.14 -6.49
C LEU A 40 -16.10 -7.43 -5.69
N VAL A 41 -15.17 -7.59 -4.75
CA VAL A 41 -14.96 -8.82 -3.98
C VAL A 41 -15.48 -8.64 -2.56
N LYS A 42 -16.26 -9.61 -2.07
CA LYS A 42 -16.74 -9.60 -0.68
C LYS A 42 -15.55 -9.60 0.30
N PRO A 43 -15.58 -8.78 1.38
CA PRO A 43 -14.49 -8.67 2.35
C PRO A 43 -13.99 -10.02 2.89
N ALA A 44 -14.89 -10.93 3.23
CA ALA A 44 -14.56 -12.27 3.76
C ALA A 44 -13.69 -13.13 2.81
N LYS A 45 -13.77 -12.90 1.49
CA LYS A 45 -12.90 -13.57 0.50
C LYS A 45 -11.59 -12.85 0.31
N LEU A 46 -11.61 -11.53 0.46
CA LEU A 46 -10.45 -10.69 0.26
C LEU A 46 -9.40 -10.89 1.37
N HIS A 47 -9.83 -10.99 2.64
CA HIS A 47 -8.96 -11.20 3.80
C HIS A 47 -8.06 -12.44 3.66
N LYS A 48 -8.58 -13.53 3.09
CA LYS A 48 -7.82 -14.77 2.87
C LYS A 48 -6.57 -14.61 1.99
N ARG A 49 -6.46 -13.50 1.28
CA ARG A 49 -5.34 -13.20 0.37
C ARG A 49 -4.30 -12.26 0.97
N TRP A 50 -4.51 -11.77 2.20
CA TRP A 50 -3.65 -10.78 2.83
C TRP A 50 -2.47 -11.39 3.60
N GLY A 51 -2.44 -12.69 3.74
CA GLY A 51 -1.40 -13.44 4.45
C GLY A 51 -1.93 -14.26 5.60
N VAL A 52 -1.04 -14.66 6.50
CA VAL A 52 -1.39 -15.43 7.70
C VAL A 52 -1.89 -14.47 8.78
N GLN A 53 -3.11 -14.70 9.22
CA GLN A 53 -3.76 -13.88 10.26
C GLN A 53 -3.10 -14.09 11.61
N GLY A 54 -2.91 -13.02 12.36
CA GLY A 54 -2.34 -13.05 13.70
C GLY A 54 -0.81 -13.07 13.74
N GLU A 55 -0.14 -13.36 12.63
CA GLU A 55 1.33 -13.37 12.57
C GLU A 55 1.93 -12.00 12.26
N GLU A 56 3.20 -11.85 12.63
CA GLU A 56 4.00 -10.65 12.32
C GLU A 56 5.32 -11.01 11.64
N SER A 57 5.77 -10.11 10.77
CA SER A 57 7.10 -10.17 10.17
C SER A 57 8.19 -9.88 11.23
N PRO A 58 9.45 -10.30 11.00
CA PRO A 58 10.55 -10.01 11.89
C PRO A 58 10.61 -8.54 12.31
N GLU A 59 11.09 -8.27 13.53
CA GLU A 59 11.25 -6.89 14.02
C GLU A 59 12.45 -6.18 13.42
N GLU A 60 13.44 -6.94 12.97
CA GLU A 60 14.66 -6.40 12.37
C GLU A 60 14.89 -7.00 10.99
N GLU A 61 15.42 -6.20 10.10
CA GLU A 61 15.72 -6.57 8.72
C GLU A 61 17.08 -6.04 8.29
N THR A 62 17.58 -6.53 7.17
CA THR A 62 18.85 -6.08 6.60
C THR A 62 18.73 -4.68 6.00
N LYS A 63 19.85 -3.97 5.87
CA LYS A 63 19.90 -2.65 5.21
C LYS A 63 19.36 -2.68 3.78
N GLU A 64 19.54 -3.80 3.08
CA GLU A 64 19.06 -3.99 1.70
C GLU A 64 17.53 -4.09 1.65
N VAL A 65 16.94 -4.83 2.58
CA VAL A 65 15.48 -4.91 2.74
C VAL A 65 14.88 -3.54 3.02
N TYR A 66 15.45 -2.80 3.98
CA TYR A 66 14.98 -1.43 4.28
C TYR A 66 15.11 -0.48 3.07
N ARG A 67 16.20 -0.60 2.32
CA ARG A 67 16.38 0.20 1.09
C ARG A 67 15.32 -0.10 0.04
N TYR A 68 14.97 -1.37 -0.13
CA TYR A 68 13.91 -1.76 -1.05
C TYR A 68 12.52 -1.35 -0.54
N ALA A 69 12.24 -1.53 0.75
CA ALA A 69 11.00 -1.09 1.39
C ALA A 69 10.80 0.43 1.25
N TYR A 70 11.85 1.23 1.39
CA TYR A 70 11.81 2.67 1.12
C TYR A 70 11.42 2.99 -0.34
N ARG A 71 11.99 2.25 -1.31
CA ARG A 71 11.63 2.42 -2.74
C ARG A 71 10.16 2.09 -3.00
N VAL A 72 9.65 1.03 -2.35
CA VAL A 72 8.23 0.65 -2.42
C VAL A 72 7.35 1.73 -1.81
N SER A 73 7.70 2.22 -0.61
CA SER A 73 7.00 3.32 0.05
C SER A 73 6.91 4.55 -0.86
N TYR A 74 8.04 4.98 -1.41
CA TYR A 74 8.09 6.09 -2.35
C TYR A 74 7.20 5.88 -3.57
N ALA A 75 7.29 4.70 -4.21
CA ALA A 75 6.53 4.41 -5.43
C ALA A 75 5.02 4.39 -5.17
N VAL A 76 4.60 3.73 -4.09
CA VAL A 76 3.18 3.64 -3.72
C VAL A 76 2.62 5.02 -3.36
N ASP A 77 3.32 5.79 -2.54
CA ASP A 77 2.88 7.14 -2.19
C ASP A 77 2.80 8.04 -3.42
N ARG A 78 3.84 8.03 -4.23
CA ARG A 78 3.93 8.85 -5.46
C ARG A 78 2.79 8.55 -6.44
N ILE A 79 2.42 7.29 -6.60
CA ILE A 79 1.33 6.85 -7.49
C ILE A 79 -0.03 7.13 -6.86
N CYS A 80 -0.27 6.66 -5.64
CA CYS A 80 -1.58 6.73 -5.01
C CYS A 80 -2.06 8.16 -4.73
N THR A 81 -1.16 9.13 -4.62
CA THR A 81 -1.52 10.56 -4.51
C THR A 81 -1.95 11.19 -5.83
N ARG A 82 -1.74 10.50 -6.97
CA ARG A 82 -1.99 11.05 -8.31
C ARG A 82 -2.94 10.24 -9.17
N THR A 83 -3.40 9.08 -8.69
CA THR A 83 -4.42 8.29 -9.39
C THR A 83 -5.78 8.98 -9.32
N THR A 84 -6.58 8.80 -10.37
CA THR A 84 -7.95 9.34 -10.45
C THR A 84 -8.94 8.53 -9.61
N TRP A 85 -8.59 7.29 -9.25
CA TRP A 85 -9.36 6.47 -8.32
C TRP A 85 -8.91 6.68 -6.88
N GLU A 86 -9.81 6.41 -5.97
CA GLU A 86 -9.57 6.56 -4.54
C GLU A 86 -8.61 5.48 -4.02
N SER A 87 -7.40 5.88 -3.69
CA SER A 87 -6.35 5.02 -3.13
C SER A 87 -6.19 5.31 -1.63
N LYS A 88 -7.16 4.83 -0.83
CA LYS A 88 -7.13 4.94 0.65
C LYS A 88 -6.05 4.05 1.27
N CYS A 89 -5.88 4.15 2.57
CA CYS A 89 -4.86 3.45 3.36
C CYS A 89 -4.75 1.95 3.05
N LEU A 90 -5.88 1.25 2.93
CA LEU A 90 -5.89 -0.19 2.63
C LEU A 90 -5.36 -0.51 1.22
N VAL A 91 -5.75 0.25 0.19
CA VAL A 91 -5.22 0.09 -1.18
C VAL A 91 -3.71 0.29 -1.20
N ARG A 92 -3.22 1.32 -0.51
CA ARG A 92 -1.78 1.62 -0.39
C ARG A 92 -1.03 0.48 0.30
N ALA A 93 -1.53 0.02 1.45
CA ALA A 93 -0.92 -1.05 2.22
C ALA A 93 -0.86 -2.38 1.44
N LEU A 94 -1.95 -2.80 0.81
CA LEU A 94 -2.00 -4.01 0.00
C LEU A 94 -1.11 -3.93 -1.25
N SER A 95 -1.03 -2.76 -1.89
CA SER A 95 -0.15 -2.53 -3.03
C SER A 95 1.32 -2.67 -2.62
N ALA A 96 1.72 -2.06 -1.52
CA ALA A 96 3.06 -2.18 -0.99
C ALA A 96 3.38 -3.61 -0.55
N GLN A 97 2.47 -4.29 0.16
CA GLN A 97 2.62 -5.69 0.56
C GLN A 97 2.87 -6.61 -0.64
N LYS A 98 2.10 -6.44 -1.72
CA LYS A 98 2.28 -7.22 -2.95
C LYS A 98 3.64 -7.01 -3.61
N LEU A 99 4.13 -5.78 -3.63
CA LEU A 99 5.44 -5.46 -4.20
C LEU A 99 6.59 -6.04 -3.37
N LEU A 100 6.48 -5.98 -2.05
CA LEU A 100 7.44 -6.58 -1.11
C LEU A 100 7.46 -8.10 -1.23
N LYS A 101 6.28 -8.73 -1.21
CA LYS A 101 6.13 -10.19 -1.38
C LYS A 101 6.78 -10.71 -2.66
N ARG A 102 6.70 -9.97 -3.77
CA ARG A 102 7.38 -10.33 -5.04
C ARG A 102 8.90 -10.41 -4.93
N LYS A 103 9.47 -9.75 -3.92
CA LYS A 103 10.91 -9.79 -3.60
C LYS A 103 11.24 -10.74 -2.45
N GLY A 104 10.27 -11.52 -1.96
CA GLY A 104 10.45 -12.40 -0.83
C GLY A 104 10.62 -11.69 0.51
N ILE A 105 10.22 -10.41 0.58
CA ILE A 105 10.33 -9.62 1.81
C ILE A 105 9.02 -9.78 2.59
N GLN A 106 9.16 -10.25 3.84
CA GLN A 106 8.04 -10.36 4.76
C GLN A 106 7.57 -8.99 5.24
N SER A 107 6.27 -8.84 5.37
CA SER A 107 5.66 -7.60 5.86
C SER A 107 4.38 -7.87 6.62
N THR A 108 4.07 -7.03 7.60
CA THR A 108 2.85 -7.12 8.40
C THR A 108 1.91 -5.99 8.03
N LEU A 109 0.73 -6.37 7.56
CA LEU A 109 -0.41 -5.48 7.38
C LEU A 109 -1.18 -5.41 8.70
N TYR A 110 -1.35 -4.22 9.24
CA TYR A 110 -2.21 -3.97 10.40
C TYR A 110 -3.51 -3.29 9.97
N LEU A 111 -4.58 -3.71 10.60
CA LEU A 111 -5.88 -3.04 10.55
C LEU A 111 -6.20 -2.52 11.93
N GLY A 112 -6.57 -1.26 12.02
CA GLY A 112 -6.93 -0.63 13.28
C GLY A 112 -8.16 0.24 13.16
N CYS A 113 -8.74 0.57 14.31
CA CYS A 113 -9.83 1.52 14.41
C CYS A 113 -9.64 2.47 15.59
N LYS A 114 -10.24 3.64 15.50
CA LYS A 114 -10.36 4.60 16.59
C LYS A 114 -11.74 5.25 16.55
N MET A 115 -12.16 5.77 17.68
CA MET A 115 -13.31 6.68 17.76
C MET A 115 -12.83 8.11 17.51
N ASP A 116 -13.46 8.81 16.58
CA ASP A 116 -13.16 10.18 16.24
C ASP A 116 -14.48 10.94 16.11
N GLU A 117 -14.72 11.94 16.96
CA GLU A 117 -15.97 12.71 17.02
C GLU A 117 -17.24 11.83 17.05
N GLY A 118 -17.22 10.73 17.79
CA GLY A 118 -18.34 9.78 17.90
C GLY A 118 -18.53 8.84 16.70
N LYS A 119 -17.59 8.84 15.74
CA LYS A 119 -17.61 7.94 14.59
C LYS A 119 -16.41 6.99 14.64
N MET A 120 -16.62 5.75 14.23
CA MET A 120 -15.53 4.79 14.09
C MET A 120 -14.77 5.03 12.79
N VAL A 121 -13.48 5.33 12.90
CA VAL A 121 -12.56 5.51 11.77
C VAL A 121 -11.62 4.33 11.69
N ALA A 122 -11.61 3.65 10.55
CA ALA A 122 -10.69 2.55 10.26
C ALA A 122 -9.41 3.03 9.57
N HIS A 123 -8.30 2.38 9.86
CA HIS A 123 -7.01 2.66 9.23
C HIS A 123 -6.26 1.36 8.93
N ALA A 124 -5.40 1.39 7.92
CA ALA A 124 -4.53 0.30 7.55
C ALA A 124 -3.10 0.82 7.35
N TRP A 125 -2.12 0.08 7.88
CA TRP A 125 -0.70 0.40 7.70
C TRP A 125 0.13 -0.86 7.52
N LEU A 126 1.32 -0.69 6.96
CA LEU A 126 2.23 -1.79 6.63
C LEU A 126 3.60 -1.57 7.25
N ARG A 127 4.14 -2.62 7.88
CA ARG A 127 5.46 -2.63 8.53
C ARG A 127 6.38 -3.67 7.89
N VAL A 128 7.65 -3.33 7.78
CA VAL A 128 8.77 -4.22 7.44
C VAL A 128 9.88 -3.96 8.45
N GLY A 129 10.26 -4.95 9.25
CA GLY A 129 11.19 -4.70 10.36
C GLY A 129 10.70 -3.56 11.25
N LYS A 130 11.53 -2.58 11.50
CA LYS A 130 11.21 -1.34 12.25
C LYS A 130 10.62 -0.22 11.39
N MET A 131 10.52 -0.43 10.07
CA MET A 131 10.06 0.59 9.13
C MET A 131 8.58 0.48 8.83
N TYR A 132 7.85 1.57 8.97
CA TYR A 132 6.48 1.71 8.46
C TYR A 132 6.53 2.16 7.00
N VAL A 133 6.03 1.30 6.12
CA VAL A 133 6.12 1.48 4.66
C VAL A 133 4.97 2.35 4.15
N THR A 134 3.77 2.15 4.71
CA THR A 134 2.58 2.95 4.39
C THR A 134 1.73 3.16 5.63
N GLY A 135 0.97 4.25 5.65
CA GLY A 135 -0.05 4.51 6.67
C GLY A 135 0.49 4.99 8.02
N GLY A 136 1.78 5.31 8.12
CA GLY A 136 2.41 5.71 9.39
C GLY A 136 2.53 4.54 10.38
N ASN A 137 2.69 4.86 11.67
CA ASN A 137 2.89 3.90 12.75
C ASN A 137 1.58 3.41 13.43
N GLY A 138 0.42 3.85 12.93
CA GLY A 138 -0.87 3.50 13.53
C GLY A 138 -1.16 4.15 14.88
N GLU A 139 -0.43 5.20 15.25
CA GLU A 139 -0.62 5.90 16.52
C GLU A 139 -2.08 6.39 16.69
N GLY A 140 -2.65 6.13 17.87
CA GLY A 140 -4.03 6.46 18.17
C GLY A 140 -5.07 5.46 17.66
N TYR A 141 -4.66 4.40 16.93
CA TYR A 141 -5.56 3.34 16.50
C TYR A 141 -5.37 2.07 17.32
N ALA A 142 -6.47 1.47 17.76
CA ALA A 142 -6.44 0.12 18.34
C ALA A 142 -6.32 -0.90 17.21
N VAL A 143 -5.34 -1.80 17.31
CA VAL A 143 -5.18 -2.89 16.33
C VAL A 143 -6.32 -3.88 16.49
N VAL A 144 -7.08 -4.08 15.42
CA VAL A 144 -8.20 -5.03 15.35
C VAL A 144 -7.75 -6.37 14.75
N ASP A 145 -6.88 -6.30 13.76
CA ASP A 145 -6.38 -7.49 13.08
C ASP A 145 -5.00 -7.22 12.45
N LYS A 146 -4.25 -8.29 12.16
CA LYS A 146 -2.95 -8.23 11.50
C LYS A 146 -2.73 -9.44 10.60
N TYR A 147 -1.99 -9.25 9.51
CA TYR A 147 -1.70 -10.28 8.51
C TYR A 147 -0.24 -10.20 8.07
N CYS A 148 0.48 -11.33 8.11
CA CYS A 148 1.86 -11.44 7.66
C CYS A 148 1.95 -12.22 6.32
N VAL A 149 2.79 -11.76 5.41
CA VAL A 149 3.15 -12.46 4.16
C VAL A 149 4.64 -12.65 4.07
#